data_c73820e1eeda1861ee348bae0bf8a1cb
#
_entry.id   c73820e1eeda1861ee348bae0bf8a1cb
#
_cell.length_a   1.000
_cell.length_b   1.000
_cell.length_c   1.000
_cell.angle_alpha   90.00
_cell.angle_beta   90.00
_cell.angle_gamma   90.00
#
_symmetry.space_group_name_H-M   'P 1'
#
loop_
_entity.id
_entity.type
_entity.pdbx_description
1 polymer ?
#
loop_
_entity_poly.entity_id
_entity_poly.type
_entity_poly.pdbx_seq_one_letter_code
_entity_poly.pdbx_strand_id
1 'polypeptide(L)'
;MKYYIGIDLGGTNIKAGVVNEKFEIIAKASTKTLCPRPAKDICDDMAKVSIEACKLAGISVDDVEWIGVGTPGIADNINGTIPYSNNLDFHDVPVRKYIQAHINKPVYVANDANAAAYGEFVAGAAKGAKNAVCITLGTGVGAGIIVDGKILTGSNLAGAELGHMVIEVDGPQCTCGRKGCFEVFSSATGLIRMTKEAAEADSSSILNKYLADDGKFSARHAFMAMRDGDKAGTEVVEKYCKYLAAGITNTI
;
A
#
# COMPACT_ATOMS: atom_id res chain seq x y z
N MET A 1 -8.56 17.53 23.83
CA MET A 1 -8.48 17.09 22.42
C MET A 1 -7.81 15.73 22.42
N LYS A 2 -8.37 14.74 21.72
CA LYS A 2 -7.79 13.39 21.64
C LYS A 2 -6.83 13.31 20.47
N TYR A 3 -5.71 12.62 20.68
CA TYR A 3 -4.72 12.38 19.65
C TYR A 3 -4.48 10.90 19.42
N TYR A 4 -4.14 10.55 18.22
CA TYR A 4 -3.86 9.20 17.77
C TYR A 4 -2.60 9.21 16.93
N ILE A 5 -1.87 8.09 16.89
CA ILE A 5 -0.74 7.92 15.99
C ILE A 5 -1.12 6.88 14.92
N GLY A 6 -0.93 7.25 13.65
CA GLY A 6 -0.97 6.32 12.53
C GLY A 6 0.44 6.06 12.02
N ILE A 7 0.83 4.79 11.89
CA ILE A 7 2.11 4.36 11.33
C ILE A 7 1.84 3.65 10.00
N ASP A 8 2.49 4.12 8.94
CA ASP A 8 2.57 3.47 7.63
C ASP A 8 3.93 2.77 7.53
N LEU A 9 3.94 1.45 7.70
CA LEU A 9 5.12 0.60 7.60
C LEU A 9 5.27 0.09 6.16
N GLY A 10 6.07 0.76 5.35
CA GLY A 10 6.43 0.29 4.01
C GLY A 10 7.79 -0.37 3.96
N GLY A 11 8.06 -1.15 2.90
CA GLY A 11 9.37 -1.79 2.70
C GLY A 11 10.52 -0.79 2.51
N THR A 12 10.24 0.45 2.12
CA THR A 12 11.25 1.50 1.89
C THR A 12 11.30 2.54 2.99
N ASN A 13 10.16 2.97 3.49
CA ASN A 13 10.04 4.02 4.48
C ASN A 13 9.03 3.62 5.56
N ILE A 14 9.30 4.08 6.79
CA ILE A 14 8.37 4.13 7.90
C ILE A 14 7.91 5.57 8.03
N LYS A 15 6.60 5.80 8.07
CA LYS A 15 6.01 7.12 8.31
C LYS A 15 5.11 7.06 9.52
N ALA A 16 5.15 8.07 10.37
CA ALA A 16 4.22 8.24 11.47
C ALA A 16 3.53 9.60 11.38
N GLY A 17 2.25 9.65 11.68
CA GLY A 17 1.48 10.88 11.74
C GLY A 17 0.68 10.97 13.03
N VAL A 18 0.65 12.16 13.64
CA VAL A 18 -0.28 12.47 14.72
C VAL A 18 -1.58 12.99 14.11
N VAL A 19 -2.70 12.38 14.53
CA VAL A 19 -4.05 12.70 14.05
C VAL A 19 -4.91 13.10 15.23
N ASN A 20 -5.73 14.14 15.09
CA ASN A 20 -6.69 14.56 16.11
C ASN A 20 -8.06 13.87 15.96
N GLU A 21 -8.98 14.13 16.88
CA GLU A 21 -10.34 13.58 16.88
C GLU A 21 -11.21 14.01 15.68
N LYS A 22 -10.76 14.98 14.89
CA LYS A 22 -11.40 15.43 13.64
C LYS A 22 -10.80 14.76 12.40
N PHE A 23 -9.91 13.79 12.59
CA PHE A 23 -9.14 13.11 11.54
C PHE A 23 -8.16 14.03 10.78
N GLU A 24 -7.78 15.17 11.36
CA GLU A 24 -6.78 16.06 10.79
C GLU A 24 -5.37 15.60 11.18
N ILE A 25 -4.48 15.52 10.20
CA ILE A 25 -3.06 15.21 10.45
C ILE A 25 -2.37 16.48 10.93
N ILE A 26 -1.91 16.45 12.19
CA ILE A 26 -1.28 17.59 12.86
C ILE A 26 0.22 17.67 12.55
N ALA A 27 0.91 16.52 12.56
CA ALA A 27 2.33 16.43 12.24
C ALA A 27 2.66 15.08 11.62
N LYS A 28 3.79 15.01 10.93
CA LYS A 28 4.33 13.78 10.31
C LYS A 28 5.82 13.71 10.55
N ALA A 29 6.31 12.49 10.75
CA ALA A 29 7.74 12.17 10.75
C ALA A 29 7.98 10.92 9.90
N SER A 30 9.20 10.71 9.41
CA SER A 30 9.53 9.55 8.61
C SER A 30 11.00 9.15 8.74
N THR A 31 11.27 7.86 8.52
CA THR A 31 12.61 7.31 8.41
C THR A 31 12.67 6.22 7.35
N LYS A 32 13.87 5.76 7.00
CA LYS A 32 14.05 4.63 6.09
C LYS A 32 13.80 3.31 6.82
N THR A 33 13.12 2.36 6.17
CA THR A 33 12.92 1.02 6.72
C THR A 33 14.22 0.23 6.74
N LEU A 34 15.09 0.41 5.73
CA LEU A 34 16.38 -0.28 5.57
C LEU A 34 16.23 -1.81 5.63
N CYS A 35 15.18 -2.33 5.01
CA CYS A 35 14.94 -3.77 4.91
C CYS A 35 15.87 -4.40 3.85
N PRO A 36 16.43 -5.63 4.08
CA PRO A 36 16.15 -6.51 5.21
C PRO A 36 17.02 -6.20 6.43
N ARG A 37 16.43 -6.28 7.62
CA ARG A 37 17.11 -6.22 8.93
C ARG A 37 16.20 -6.82 10.01
N PRO A 38 16.70 -7.03 11.25
CA PRO A 38 15.89 -7.61 12.32
C PRO A 38 14.56 -6.85 12.52
N ALA A 39 13.46 -7.58 12.59
CA ALA A 39 12.13 -7.02 12.76
C ALA A 39 12.00 -6.12 14.01
N LYS A 40 12.72 -6.48 15.10
CA LYS A 40 12.76 -5.66 16.31
C LYS A 40 13.30 -4.26 16.03
N ASP A 41 14.36 -4.13 15.25
CA ASP A 41 14.99 -2.83 14.95
C ASP A 41 14.06 -1.95 14.11
N ILE A 42 13.28 -2.56 13.20
CA ILE A 42 12.24 -1.87 12.44
C ILE A 42 11.14 -1.36 13.37
N CYS A 43 10.70 -2.19 14.32
CA CYS A 43 9.69 -1.80 15.31
C CYS A 43 10.19 -0.72 16.29
N ASP A 44 11.47 -0.78 16.68
CA ASP A 44 12.09 0.25 17.50
C ASP A 44 12.11 1.60 16.75
N ASP A 45 12.36 1.59 15.43
CA ASP A 45 12.30 2.80 14.62
C ASP A 45 10.86 3.30 14.40
N MET A 46 9.86 2.42 14.31
CA MET A 46 8.46 2.84 14.33
C MET A 46 8.12 3.63 15.60
N ALA A 47 8.59 3.16 16.76
CA ALA A 47 8.38 3.86 18.02
C ALA A 47 9.12 5.22 18.04
N LYS A 48 10.38 5.28 17.61
CA LYS A 48 11.17 6.55 17.52
C LYS A 48 10.50 7.58 16.62
N VAL A 49 10.06 7.16 15.42
CA VAL A 49 9.38 8.05 14.47
C VAL A 49 8.05 8.54 15.02
N SER A 50 7.33 7.71 15.79
CA SER A 50 6.10 8.09 16.47
C SER A 50 6.35 9.16 17.55
N ILE A 51 7.38 8.98 18.34
CA ILE A 51 7.81 9.98 19.36
C ILE A 51 8.20 11.30 18.68
N GLU A 52 8.91 11.22 17.56
CA GLU A 52 9.29 12.41 16.80
C GLU A 52 8.08 13.15 16.22
N ALA A 53 7.10 12.42 15.69
CA ALA A 53 5.84 13.01 15.23
C ALA A 53 5.09 13.74 16.35
N CYS A 54 5.07 13.20 17.57
CA CYS A 54 4.50 13.86 18.75
C CYS A 54 5.25 15.16 19.08
N LYS A 55 6.59 15.16 19.08
CA LYS A 55 7.38 16.37 19.30
C LYS A 55 7.07 17.45 18.27
N LEU A 56 6.99 17.07 16.99
CA LEU A 56 6.64 18.00 15.92
C LEU A 56 5.21 18.55 16.05
N ALA A 57 4.30 17.76 16.62
CA ALA A 57 2.92 18.18 16.94
C ALA A 57 2.84 19.05 18.20
N GLY A 58 3.92 19.20 18.98
CA GLY A 58 3.93 19.92 20.25
C GLY A 58 3.17 19.23 21.38
N ILE A 59 3.05 17.88 21.33
CA ILE A 59 2.35 17.07 22.33
C ILE A 59 3.28 16.03 22.96
N SER A 60 2.88 15.52 24.13
CA SER A 60 3.52 14.34 24.74
C SER A 60 2.95 13.05 24.13
N VAL A 61 3.74 11.98 24.15
CA VAL A 61 3.25 10.62 23.88
C VAL A 61 2.14 10.22 24.86
N ASP A 62 2.14 10.78 26.07
CA ASP A 62 1.10 10.52 27.08
C ASP A 62 -0.28 11.06 26.69
N ASP A 63 -0.32 12.08 25.81
CA ASP A 63 -1.56 12.66 25.27
C ASP A 63 -2.21 11.78 24.20
N VAL A 64 -1.50 10.72 23.73
CA VAL A 64 -1.98 9.82 22.67
C VAL A 64 -2.89 8.75 23.29
N GLU A 65 -4.05 8.53 22.67
CA GLU A 65 -5.00 7.49 23.09
C GLU A 65 -4.55 6.08 22.65
N TRP A 66 -4.13 5.93 21.38
CA TRP A 66 -3.67 4.67 20.81
C TRP A 66 -2.84 4.88 19.52
N ILE A 67 -2.19 3.80 19.09
CA ILE A 67 -1.37 3.73 17.90
C ILE A 67 -1.96 2.71 16.92
N GLY A 68 -2.17 3.09 15.67
CA GLY A 68 -2.52 2.20 14.57
C GLY A 68 -1.33 1.97 13.65
N VAL A 69 -1.08 0.73 13.27
CA VAL A 69 -0.01 0.34 12.33
C VAL A 69 -0.64 -0.26 11.09
N GLY A 70 -0.45 0.37 9.94
CA GLY A 70 -0.70 -0.19 8.62
C GLY A 70 0.58 -0.87 8.11
N THR A 71 0.49 -2.14 7.70
CA THR A 71 1.63 -2.95 7.28
C THR A 71 1.31 -3.77 6.04
N PRO A 72 2.25 -4.00 5.11
CA PRO A 72 2.07 -4.98 4.07
C PRO A 72 2.00 -6.40 4.65
N GLY A 73 1.26 -7.28 3.98
CA GLY A 73 1.08 -8.67 4.37
C GLY A 73 -0.10 -8.91 5.31
N ILE A 74 -0.05 -10.02 6.05
CA ILE A 74 -1.12 -10.46 6.95
C ILE A 74 -0.93 -9.82 8.32
N ALA A 75 -1.96 -9.14 8.81
CA ALA A 75 -1.96 -8.47 10.11
C ALA A 75 -2.98 -9.12 11.04
N ASP A 76 -2.54 -9.59 12.19
CA ASP A 76 -3.38 -10.11 13.27
C ASP A 76 -3.55 -9.06 14.37
N ASN A 77 -4.65 -8.34 14.33
CA ASN A 77 -4.95 -7.32 15.32
C ASN A 77 -5.28 -7.91 16.70
N ILE A 78 -5.78 -9.14 16.77
CA ILE A 78 -6.13 -9.77 18.05
C ILE A 78 -4.86 -9.99 18.87
N ASN A 79 -3.87 -10.63 18.27
CA ASN A 79 -2.60 -10.92 18.90
C ASN A 79 -1.59 -9.77 18.80
N GLY A 80 -1.81 -8.78 17.92
CA GLY A 80 -0.89 -7.66 17.69
C GLY A 80 0.38 -8.08 17.00
N THR A 81 0.26 -9.06 16.06
CA THR A 81 1.38 -9.64 15.32
C THR A 81 1.24 -9.42 13.82
N ILE A 82 2.34 -9.55 13.11
CA ILE A 82 2.39 -9.73 11.65
C ILE A 82 2.82 -11.18 11.39
N PRO A 83 1.87 -12.11 11.15
CA PRO A 83 2.18 -13.50 10.85
C PRO A 83 3.10 -13.66 9.65
N TYR A 84 2.85 -12.86 8.59
CA TYR A 84 3.65 -12.91 7.37
C TYR A 84 3.65 -11.59 6.61
N SER A 85 4.84 -11.15 6.17
CA SER A 85 5.01 -10.07 5.20
C SER A 85 6.23 -10.32 4.33
N ASN A 86 6.00 -10.61 3.04
CA ASN A 86 7.06 -10.87 2.07
C ASN A 86 8.00 -9.66 1.89
N ASN A 87 7.43 -8.46 1.84
CA ASN A 87 8.18 -7.23 1.57
C ASN A 87 9.11 -6.81 2.72
N LEU A 88 8.86 -7.33 3.92
CA LEU A 88 9.61 -7.02 5.14
C LEU A 88 10.40 -8.23 5.65
N ASP A 89 10.23 -9.38 5.03
CA ASP A 89 10.76 -10.67 5.51
C ASP A 89 10.33 -10.94 6.97
N PHE A 90 9.06 -10.66 7.26
CA PHE A 90 8.50 -10.85 8.60
C PHE A 90 7.79 -12.20 8.70
N HIS A 91 8.06 -12.91 9.82
CA HIS A 91 7.45 -14.18 10.21
C HIS A 91 7.10 -14.11 11.70
N ASP A 92 5.80 -14.14 12.01
CA ASP A 92 5.25 -14.11 13.38
C ASP A 92 5.81 -12.98 14.27
N VAL A 93 5.95 -11.76 13.70
CA VAL A 93 6.56 -10.63 14.39
C VAL A 93 5.60 -10.00 15.40
N PRO A 94 5.93 -9.93 16.70
CA PRO A 94 5.08 -9.37 17.74
C PRO A 94 5.19 -7.84 17.80
N VAL A 95 4.66 -7.16 16.78
CA VAL A 95 4.79 -5.70 16.58
C VAL A 95 4.26 -4.91 17.76
N ARG A 96 3.08 -5.29 18.29
CA ARG A 96 2.51 -4.65 19.48
C ARG A 96 3.48 -4.66 20.66
N LYS A 97 4.06 -5.81 20.95
CA LYS A 97 5.02 -5.98 22.06
C LYS A 97 6.26 -5.10 21.87
N TYR A 98 6.80 -5.04 20.67
CA TYR A 98 8.01 -4.26 20.41
C TYR A 98 7.76 -2.74 20.49
N ILE A 99 6.64 -2.25 19.95
CA ILE A 99 6.28 -0.83 20.05
C ILE A 99 5.98 -0.47 21.51
N GLN A 100 5.24 -1.33 22.23
CA GLN A 100 4.89 -1.09 23.63
C GLN A 100 6.08 -1.11 24.60
N ALA A 101 7.21 -1.68 24.21
CA ALA A 101 8.45 -1.57 24.98
C ALA A 101 8.98 -0.11 25.05
N HIS A 102 8.56 0.76 24.14
CA HIS A 102 8.95 2.17 24.08
C HIS A 102 7.82 3.14 24.39
N ILE A 103 6.58 2.78 24.01
CA ILE A 103 5.39 3.63 24.13
C ILE A 103 4.27 2.80 24.79
N ASN A 104 4.00 3.06 26.05
CA ASN A 104 2.99 2.32 26.82
C ASN A 104 1.55 2.78 26.46
N LYS A 105 1.13 2.50 25.22
CA LYS A 105 -0.20 2.81 24.67
C LYS A 105 -0.78 1.57 23.97
N PRO A 106 -2.11 1.46 23.83
CA PRO A 106 -2.71 0.43 22.97
C PRO A 106 -2.18 0.52 21.55
N VAL A 107 -1.82 -0.63 20.96
CA VAL A 107 -1.33 -0.73 19.57
C VAL A 107 -2.22 -1.68 18.79
N TYR A 108 -2.74 -1.22 17.66
CA TYR A 108 -3.56 -1.97 16.72
C TYR A 108 -2.82 -2.16 15.41
N VAL A 109 -2.97 -3.33 14.79
CA VAL A 109 -2.26 -3.68 13.55
C VAL A 109 -3.31 -4.01 12.49
N ALA A 110 -3.12 -3.48 11.27
CA ALA A 110 -3.98 -3.78 10.13
C ALA A 110 -3.12 -3.91 8.87
N ASN A 111 -3.65 -4.60 7.87
CA ASN A 111 -3.06 -4.53 6.53
C ASN A 111 -3.14 -3.08 6.02
N ASP A 112 -2.13 -2.62 5.28
CA ASP A 112 -1.99 -1.24 4.81
C ASP A 112 -3.13 -0.79 3.89
N ALA A 113 -3.57 -1.65 2.95
CA ALA A 113 -4.69 -1.35 2.06
C ALA A 113 -6.03 -1.32 2.83
N ASN A 114 -6.22 -2.20 3.81
CA ASN A 114 -7.38 -2.17 4.70
C ASN A 114 -7.39 -0.89 5.56
N ALA A 115 -6.24 -0.47 6.08
CA ALA A 115 -6.11 0.78 6.83
C ALA A 115 -6.42 2.00 5.95
N ALA A 116 -5.92 2.02 4.70
CA ALA A 116 -6.23 3.07 3.73
C ALA A 116 -7.73 3.12 3.40
N ALA A 117 -8.35 1.98 3.13
CA ALA A 117 -9.79 1.89 2.86
C ALA A 117 -10.62 2.39 4.03
N TYR A 118 -10.24 2.02 5.25
CA TYR A 118 -10.94 2.50 6.44
C TYR A 118 -10.74 4.01 6.68
N GLY A 119 -9.57 4.54 6.34
CA GLY A 119 -9.31 5.98 6.35
C GLY A 119 -10.22 6.74 5.39
N GLU A 120 -10.38 6.25 4.16
CA GLU A 120 -11.31 6.81 3.16
C GLU A 120 -12.78 6.71 3.63
N PHE A 121 -13.12 5.64 4.33
CA PHE A 121 -14.47 5.44 4.86
C PHE A 121 -14.81 6.40 5.99
N VAL A 122 -13.88 6.67 6.92
CA VAL A 122 -14.17 7.53 8.08
C VAL A 122 -13.98 9.02 7.79
N ALA A 123 -13.03 9.39 6.91
CA ALA A 123 -12.63 10.78 6.72
C ALA A 123 -12.46 11.21 5.25
N GLY A 124 -12.49 10.27 4.30
CA GLY A 124 -12.21 10.51 2.88
C GLY A 124 -13.41 10.37 1.96
N ALA A 125 -13.16 9.88 0.75
CA ALA A 125 -14.11 9.82 -0.36
C ALA A 125 -15.30 8.86 -0.11
N ALA A 126 -15.14 7.86 0.76
CA ALA A 126 -16.19 6.90 1.11
C ALA A 126 -16.99 7.29 2.37
N LYS A 127 -16.79 8.51 2.90
CA LYS A 127 -17.52 8.99 4.09
C LYS A 127 -19.02 8.99 3.87
N GLY A 128 -19.75 8.31 4.77
CA GLY A 128 -21.20 8.17 4.69
C GLY A 128 -21.69 7.00 3.83
N ALA A 129 -20.80 6.31 3.13
CA ALA A 129 -21.15 5.07 2.44
C ALA A 129 -21.40 3.95 3.47
N LYS A 130 -22.24 2.98 3.11
CA LYS A 130 -22.46 1.77 3.91
C LYS A 130 -21.53 0.63 3.45
N ASN A 131 -21.31 0.58 2.14
CA ASN A 131 -20.42 -0.38 1.49
C ASN A 131 -19.46 0.39 0.59
N ALA A 132 -18.20 -0.02 0.56
CA ALA A 132 -17.17 0.59 -0.26
C ALA A 132 -16.07 -0.41 -0.63
N VAL A 133 -15.50 -0.23 -1.80
CA VAL A 133 -14.26 -0.90 -2.22
C VAL A 133 -13.22 0.18 -2.49
N CYS A 134 -12.11 0.11 -1.82
CA CYS A 134 -10.95 0.97 -2.06
C CYS A 134 -9.85 0.14 -2.70
N ILE A 135 -9.35 0.57 -3.86
CA ILE A 135 -8.25 -0.08 -4.57
C ILE A 135 -7.05 0.84 -4.54
N THR A 136 -5.92 0.34 -4.07
CA THR A 136 -4.65 1.07 -4.04
C THR A 136 -3.75 0.59 -5.18
N LEU A 137 -3.32 1.52 -6.04
CA LEU A 137 -2.45 1.26 -7.18
C LEU A 137 -1.04 1.76 -6.85
N GLY A 138 -0.15 0.85 -6.51
CA GLY A 138 1.24 1.12 -6.17
C GLY A 138 2.17 0.13 -6.86
N THR A 139 3.23 -0.31 -6.18
CA THR A 139 4.11 -1.39 -6.62
C THR A 139 3.31 -2.65 -6.95
N GLY A 140 2.31 -2.96 -6.11
CA GLY A 140 1.27 -3.97 -6.34
C GLY A 140 -0.12 -3.35 -6.45
N VAL A 141 -1.15 -4.18 -6.37
CA VAL A 141 -2.56 -3.80 -6.23
C VAL A 141 -3.07 -4.29 -4.88
N GLY A 142 -3.28 -3.35 -3.97
CA GLY A 142 -3.96 -3.63 -2.70
C GLY A 142 -5.43 -3.25 -2.77
N ALA A 143 -6.23 -3.79 -1.86
CA ALA A 143 -7.61 -3.40 -1.71
C ALA A 143 -8.09 -3.53 -0.27
N GLY A 144 -9.10 -2.74 0.07
CA GLY A 144 -9.90 -2.92 1.28
C GLY A 144 -11.38 -2.86 0.94
N ILE A 145 -12.14 -3.77 1.49
CA ILE A 145 -13.58 -3.89 1.27
C ILE A 145 -14.30 -3.59 2.58
N ILE A 146 -15.29 -2.73 2.51
CA ILE A 146 -16.17 -2.39 3.62
C ILE A 146 -17.57 -2.88 3.28
N VAL A 147 -18.14 -3.69 4.18
CA VAL A 147 -19.50 -4.21 4.09
C VAL A 147 -20.24 -3.86 5.38
N ASP A 148 -21.39 -3.23 5.26
CA ASP A 148 -22.19 -2.77 6.41
C ASP A 148 -21.35 -1.99 7.45
N GLY A 149 -20.44 -1.13 6.98
CA GLY A 149 -19.58 -0.29 7.82
C GLY A 149 -18.41 -1.02 8.48
N LYS A 150 -18.11 -2.27 8.09
CA LYS A 150 -17.03 -3.08 8.66
C LYS A 150 -16.05 -3.51 7.58
N ILE A 151 -14.75 -3.46 7.90
CA ILE A 151 -13.70 -4.00 7.05
C ILE A 151 -13.84 -5.52 6.93
N LEU A 152 -13.77 -6.02 5.69
CA LEU A 152 -13.77 -7.44 5.38
C LEU A 152 -12.35 -7.99 5.48
N THR A 153 -12.05 -8.67 6.58
CA THR A 153 -10.73 -9.30 6.80
C THR A 153 -10.69 -10.78 6.40
N GLY A 154 -11.86 -11.41 6.21
CA GLY A 154 -11.95 -12.85 5.94
C GLY A 154 -11.65 -13.71 7.17
N SER A 155 -11.80 -15.02 7.03
CA SER A 155 -11.60 -15.98 8.13
C SER A 155 -10.12 -16.20 8.47
N ASN A 156 -9.23 -15.95 7.54
CA ASN A 156 -7.78 -16.14 7.66
C ASN A 156 -6.99 -14.83 7.58
N LEU A 157 -7.64 -13.68 7.80
CA LEU A 157 -7.06 -12.33 7.77
C LEU A 157 -6.52 -11.88 6.40
N ALA A 158 -6.82 -12.63 5.35
CA ALA A 158 -6.43 -12.34 3.95
C ALA A 158 -7.65 -12.01 3.08
N GLY A 159 -8.70 -11.45 3.67
CA GLY A 159 -9.84 -10.92 2.92
C GLY A 159 -9.45 -9.69 2.09
N ALA A 160 -10.16 -9.47 0.98
CA ALA A 160 -9.95 -8.33 0.08
C ALA A 160 -8.61 -8.32 -0.68
N GLU A 161 -7.93 -9.46 -0.84
CA GLU A 161 -6.72 -9.59 -1.67
C GLU A 161 -7.06 -9.55 -3.17
N LEU A 162 -7.75 -8.46 -3.61
CA LEU A 162 -8.27 -8.32 -4.98
C LEU A 162 -7.16 -8.28 -6.04
N GLY A 163 -5.97 -7.77 -5.68
CA GLY A 163 -4.81 -7.76 -6.57
C GLY A 163 -4.43 -9.16 -7.06
N HIS A 164 -4.78 -10.18 -6.27
CA HIS A 164 -4.50 -11.58 -6.61
C HIS A 164 -5.68 -12.32 -7.25
N MET A 165 -6.78 -11.64 -7.55
CA MET A 165 -7.85 -12.21 -8.39
C MET A 165 -7.32 -12.46 -9.80
N VAL A 166 -7.49 -13.68 -10.29
CA VAL A 166 -7.08 -14.03 -11.67
C VAL A 166 -8.09 -13.43 -12.64
N ILE A 167 -7.62 -12.54 -13.51
CA ILE A 167 -8.44 -11.90 -14.56
C ILE A 167 -8.07 -12.38 -15.97
N GLU A 168 -6.95 -13.10 -16.11
CA GLU A 168 -6.54 -13.75 -17.34
C GLU A 168 -5.87 -15.09 -17.03
N VAL A 169 -6.56 -16.18 -17.30
CA VAL A 169 -6.01 -17.53 -17.16
C VAL A 169 -4.80 -17.67 -18.09
N ASP A 170 -3.70 -18.26 -17.61
CA ASP A 170 -2.43 -18.39 -18.33
C ASP A 170 -1.69 -17.05 -18.64
N GLY A 171 -2.13 -15.96 -18.04
CA GLY A 171 -1.44 -14.67 -18.12
C GLY A 171 -0.05 -14.67 -17.45
N PRO A 172 0.60 -13.50 -17.34
CA PRO A 172 1.93 -13.37 -16.74
C PRO A 172 2.02 -13.92 -15.32
N GLN A 173 3.23 -14.39 -14.94
CA GLN A 173 3.51 -14.90 -13.61
C GLN A 173 3.34 -13.81 -12.55
N CYS A 174 2.62 -14.12 -11.48
CA CYS A 174 2.48 -13.29 -10.29
C CYS A 174 3.42 -13.76 -9.17
N THR A 175 3.85 -12.84 -8.33
CA THR A 175 4.69 -13.11 -7.13
C THR A 175 4.00 -14.04 -6.13
N CYS A 176 2.65 -14.11 -6.13
CA CYS A 176 1.89 -15.04 -5.30
C CYS A 176 1.95 -16.51 -5.75
N GLY A 177 2.68 -16.82 -6.82
CA GLY A 177 2.81 -18.18 -7.38
C GLY A 177 1.76 -18.51 -8.45
N ARG A 178 0.70 -17.72 -8.61
CA ARG A 178 -0.32 -17.89 -9.66
C ARG A 178 0.03 -17.11 -10.92
N LYS A 179 -0.75 -17.32 -12.00
CA LYS A 179 -0.66 -16.55 -13.25
C LYS A 179 -1.88 -15.68 -13.43
N GLY A 180 -1.73 -14.56 -14.16
CA GLY A 180 -2.80 -13.72 -14.63
C GLY A 180 -3.58 -12.97 -13.55
N CYS A 181 -2.98 -12.72 -12.40
CA CYS A 181 -3.57 -11.90 -11.35
C CYS A 181 -3.80 -10.46 -11.82
N PHE A 182 -4.81 -9.80 -11.28
CA PHE A 182 -5.12 -8.38 -11.54
C PHE A 182 -3.90 -7.47 -11.34
N GLU A 183 -3.11 -7.72 -10.33
CA GLU A 183 -1.90 -6.96 -10.00
C GLU A 183 -0.87 -6.93 -11.14
N VAL A 184 -0.63 -8.06 -11.82
CA VAL A 184 0.41 -8.11 -12.88
C VAL A 184 0.07 -7.27 -14.10
N PHE A 185 -1.19 -6.86 -14.24
CA PHE A 185 -1.63 -5.96 -15.32
C PHE A 185 -1.85 -4.53 -14.87
N SER A 186 -2.33 -4.33 -13.63
CA SER A 186 -2.87 -3.04 -13.19
C SER A 186 -2.07 -2.35 -12.09
N SER A 187 -0.95 -2.93 -11.64
CA SER A 187 0.00 -2.23 -10.77
C SER A 187 0.95 -1.31 -11.56
N ALA A 188 1.65 -0.43 -10.85
CA ALA A 188 2.74 0.35 -11.44
C ALA A 188 3.84 -0.56 -12.02
N THR A 189 4.16 -1.66 -11.34
CA THR A 189 5.12 -2.66 -11.81
C THR A 189 4.63 -3.34 -13.11
N GLY A 190 3.35 -3.68 -13.17
CA GLY A 190 2.72 -4.23 -14.37
C GLY A 190 2.77 -3.26 -15.55
N LEU A 191 2.46 -1.99 -15.31
CA LEU A 191 2.54 -0.95 -16.32
C LEU A 191 3.98 -0.75 -16.81
N ILE A 192 4.98 -0.70 -15.92
CA ILE A 192 6.40 -0.61 -16.27
C ILE A 192 6.83 -1.80 -17.15
N ARG A 193 6.42 -3.02 -16.80
CA ARG A 193 6.70 -4.22 -17.59
C ARG A 193 6.13 -4.11 -18.99
N MET A 194 4.85 -3.77 -19.14
CA MET A 194 4.20 -3.59 -20.45
C MET A 194 4.87 -2.48 -21.28
N THR A 195 5.27 -1.38 -20.62
CA THR A 195 6.00 -0.28 -21.26
C THR A 195 7.35 -0.76 -21.82
N LYS A 196 8.07 -1.57 -21.05
CA LYS A 196 9.35 -2.16 -21.48
C LYS A 196 9.16 -3.09 -22.68
N GLU A 197 8.20 -4.00 -22.60
CA GLU A 197 7.87 -4.93 -23.69
C GLU A 197 7.50 -4.18 -24.98
N ALA A 198 6.75 -3.09 -24.90
CA ALA A 198 6.37 -2.28 -26.04
C ALA A 198 7.57 -1.53 -26.66
N ALA A 199 8.47 -0.98 -25.83
CA ALA A 199 9.69 -0.32 -26.29
C ALA A 199 10.64 -1.30 -26.98
N GLU A 200 10.76 -2.52 -26.47
CA GLU A 200 11.56 -3.59 -27.07
C GLU A 200 10.98 -4.06 -28.42
N ALA A 201 9.65 -4.05 -28.56
CA ALA A 201 8.97 -4.45 -29.80
C ALA A 201 8.99 -3.37 -30.89
N ASP A 202 9.13 -2.10 -30.55
CA ASP A 202 9.17 -0.97 -31.48
C ASP A 202 10.36 -0.05 -31.19
N SER A 203 11.45 -0.23 -31.93
CA SER A 203 12.67 0.58 -31.81
C SER A 203 12.48 2.05 -32.21
N SER A 204 11.41 2.39 -32.92
CA SER A 204 11.08 3.76 -33.33
C SER A 204 10.27 4.52 -32.29
N SER A 205 9.72 3.84 -31.28
CA SER A 205 8.93 4.45 -30.21
C SER A 205 9.75 5.43 -29.36
N ILE A 206 9.12 6.56 -28.99
CA ILE A 206 9.69 7.56 -28.07
C ILE A 206 9.99 6.97 -26.68
N LEU A 207 9.40 5.83 -26.31
CA LEU A 207 9.70 5.09 -25.07
C LEU A 207 11.19 4.77 -24.95
N ASN A 208 11.88 4.47 -26.07
CA ASN A 208 13.32 4.20 -26.07
C ASN A 208 14.13 5.45 -25.71
N LYS A 209 13.67 6.65 -26.11
CA LYS A 209 14.28 7.91 -25.71
C LYS A 209 14.12 8.13 -24.20
N TYR A 210 12.93 7.93 -23.64
CA TYR A 210 12.71 8.08 -22.20
C TYR A 210 13.55 7.10 -21.37
N LEU A 211 13.75 5.87 -21.88
CA LEU A 211 14.64 4.92 -21.23
C LEU A 211 16.10 5.40 -21.24
N ALA A 212 16.56 5.97 -22.37
CA ALA A 212 17.91 6.50 -22.50
C ALA A 212 18.14 7.71 -21.55
N ASP A 213 17.15 8.59 -21.44
CA ASP A 213 17.23 9.81 -20.64
C ASP A 213 17.20 9.49 -19.11
N ASP A 214 16.33 8.59 -18.66
CA ASP A 214 16.08 8.29 -17.24
C ASP A 214 16.83 7.04 -16.74
N GLY A 215 17.45 6.25 -17.63
CA GLY A 215 18.16 5.00 -17.32
C GLY A 215 17.25 3.84 -16.89
N LYS A 216 15.96 4.10 -16.66
CA LYS A 216 14.96 3.08 -16.29
C LYS A 216 13.54 3.53 -16.62
N PHE A 217 12.65 2.59 -16.90
CA PHE A 217 11.23 2.91 -17.02
C PHE A 217 10.58 3.23 -15.68
N SER A 218 9.63 4.17 -15.73
CA SER A 218 8.69 4.49 -14.65
C SER A 218 7.25 4.34 -15.17
N ALA A 219 6.29 4.22 -14.26
CA ALA A 219 4.87 4.13 -14.62
C ALA A 219 4.34 5.36 -15.40
N ARG A 220 5.07 6.48 -15.42
CA ARG A 220 4.69 7.71 -16.15
C ARG A 220 4.99 7.62 -17.66
N HIS A 221 6.00 6.84 -18.06
CA HIS A 221 6.52 6.90 -19.44
C HIS A 221 5.49 6.49 -20.48
N ALA A 222 4.66 5.46 -20.22
CA ALA A 222 3.57 5.09 -21.13
C ALA A 222 2.58 6.25 -21.35
N PHE A 223 2.16 6.92 -20.26
CA PHE A 223 1.26 8.07 -20.34
C PHE A 223 1.90 9.29 -21.01
N MET A 224 3.20 9.52 -20.82
CA MET A 224 3.93 10.58 -21.50
C MET A 224 4.00 10.29 -22.99
N ALA A 225 4.39 9.08 -23.38
CA ALA A 225 4.46 8.65 -24.78
C ALA A 225 3.08 8.75 -25.46
N MET A 226 2.02 8.33 -24.83
CA MET A 226 0.64 8.49 -25.33
C MET A 226 0.32 9.97 -25.58
N ARG A 227 0.65 10.89 -24.66
CA ARG A 227 0.41 12.33 -24.81
C ARG A 227 1.22 12.94 -25.94
N ASP A 228 2.40 12.40 -26.19
CA ASP A 228 3.28 12.82 -27.29
C ASP A 228 2.89 12.16 -28.65
N GLY A 229 1.77 11.41 -28.67
CA GLY A 229 1.22 10.80 -29.88
C GLY A 229 1.91 9.50 -30.31
N ASP A 230 2.70 8.88 -29.42
CA ASP A 230 3.37 7.62 -29.69
C ASP A 230 2.36 6.45 -29.68
N LYS A 231 2.42 5.63 -30.73
CA LYS A 231 1.50 4.50 -30.90
C LYS A 231 1.72 3.43 -29.84
N ALA A 232 2.97 3.05 -29.56
CA ALA A 232 3.30 2.01 -28.60
C ALA A 232 2.89 2.43 -27.18
N GLY A 233 3.14 3.70 -26.79
CA GLY A 233 2.68 4.26 -25.53
C GLY A 233 1.16 4.26 -25.42
N THR A 234 0.43 4.59 -26.49
CA THR A 234 -1.04 4.57 -26.53
C THR A 234 -1.57 3.16 -26.32
N GLU A 235 -1.05 2.17 -27.03
CA GLU A 235 -1.47 0.76 -26.91
C GLU A 235 -1.23 0.21 -25.48
N VAL A 236 -0.12 0.58 -24.84
CA VAL A 236 0.18 0.21 -23.46
C VAL A 236 -0.85 0.80 -22.50
N VAL A 237 -1.18 2.09 -22.62
CA VAL A 237 -2.14 2.74 -21.75
C VAL A 237 -3.54 2.16 -21.94
N GLU A 238 -3.98 1.92 -23.18
CA GLU A 238 -5.27 1.31 -23.46
C GLU A 238 -5.37 -0.09 -22.88
N LYS A 239 -4.32 -0.91 -23.05
CA LYS A 239 -4.24 -2.25 -22.44
C LYS A 239 -4.31 -2.19 -20.93
N TYR A 240 -3.56 -1.29 -20.31
CA TYR A 240 -3.58 -1.06 -18.86
C TYR A 240 -4.99 -0.69 -18.38
N CYS A 241 -5.64 0.29 -19.01
CA CYS A 241 -6.99 0.72 -18.66
C CYS A 241 -8.02 -0.39 -18.84
N LYS A 242 -7.90 -1.22 -19.88
CA LYS A 242 -8.78 -2.37 -20.12
C LYS A 242 -8.69 -3.38 -18.96
N TYR A 243 -7.49 -3.75 -18.52
CA TYR A 243 -7.34 -4.69 -17.42
C TYR A 243 -7.73 -4.07 -16.07
N LEU A 244 -7.45 -2.78 -15.88
CA LEU A 244 -7.90 -2.07 -14.69
C LEU A 244 -9.43 -2.05 -14.60
N ALA A 245 -10.10 -1.74 -15.70
CA ALA A 245 -11.56 -1.78 -15.78
C ALA A 245 -12.12 -3.18 -15.50
N ALA A 246 -11.54 -4.22 -16.10
CA ALA A 246 -11.96 -5.61 -15.85
C ALA A 246 -11.83 -6.00 -14.38
N GLY A 247 -10.68 -5.67 -13.74
CA GLY A 247 -10.47 -5.91 -12.31
C GLY A 247 -11.49 -5.19 -11.44
N ILE A 248 -11.74 -3.89 -11.70
CA ILE A 248 -12.72 -3.10 -10.95
C ILE A 248 -14.13 -3.68 -11.13
N THR A 249 -14.55 -3.98 -12.37
CA THR A 249 -15.89 -4.51 -12.66
C THR A 249 -16.16 -5.84 -11.94
N ASN A 250 -15.14 -6.69 -11.79
CA ASN A 250 -15.27 -7.96 -11.06
C ASN A 250 -15.42 -7.78 -9.53
N THR A 251 -15.27 -6.57 -9.01
CA THR A 251 -15.39 -6.29 -7.57
C THR A 251 -16.72 -5.62 -7.20
N ILE A 252 -17.53 -5.29 -8.20
CA ILE A 252 -18.86 -4.69 -8.06
C ILE A 252 -19.92 -5.77 -8.16
#